data_64525e569045e785b67a9d7a415f0c4c
#
_entry.id   64525e569045e785b67a9d7a415f0c4c
#
_cell.length_a   1.000
_cell.length_b   1.000
_cell.length_c   1.000
_cell.angle_alpha   90.00
_cell.angle_beta   90.00
_cell.angle_gamma   90.00
#
_symmetry.space_group_name_H-M   'P 1'
#
loop_
_entity.id
_entity.type
_entity.pdbx_description
1 polymer ?
#
loop_
_entity_poly.entity_id
_entity_poly.type
_entity_poly.pdbx_seq_one_letter_code
_entity_poly.pdbx_strand_id
1 'polypeptide(L)'
;MLLQKETSPGLNTVTAYGEGYIEINGERYRHPVRFSPEGPVEPWSIEHAGQLTIAALREIAGIEQAQADPLAFLDGETTQAPSGVEIVLIGTGTRQLMLERSLAAPLLRMGIGVEAMSTQAAARTYNILMSEGRRVVAAMIPTQENE
;
A
#
# COMPACT_ATOMS: atom_id res chain seq x y z
N MET A 1 -1.25 3.39 19.87
CA MET A 1 -0.17 4.38 19.90
C MET A 1 -0.51 5.53 18.97
N LEU A 2 -0.47 6.73 19.49
CA LEU A 2 -0.75 7.92 18.69
C LEU A 2 0.49 8.35 17.93
N LEU A 3 0.34 8.64 16.65
CA LEU A 3 1.40 9.21 15.85
C LEU A 3 1.29 10.74 15.87
N GLN A 4 2.44 11.40 15.82
CA GLN A 4 2.45 12.84 15.73
C GLN A 4 1.80 13.31 14.44
N LYS A 5 0.96 14.32 14.57
CA LYS A 5 0.35 14.96 13.42
C LYS A 5 1.36 15.79 12.65
N GLU A 6 1.91 15.19 11.64
CA GLU A 6 2.46 15.93 10.53
C GLU A 6 1.28 16.18 9.60
N THR A 7 0.60 17.28 9.79
CA THR A 7 -0.64 17.53 9.06
C THR A 7 -0.37 18.13 7.70
N SER A 8 -0.65 17.33 6.68
CA SER A 8 -0.98 17.88 5.38
C SER A 8 -2.51 17.88 5.30
N PRO A 9 -3.18 19.01 5.49
CA PRO A 9 -4.64 19.06 5.51
C PRO A 9 -5.23 18.48 4.24
N GLY A 10 -6.22 17.61 4.39
CA GLY A 10 -6.87 16.96 3.26
C GLY A 10 -6.23 15.66 2.80
N LEU A 11 -5.07 15.29 3.32
CA LEU A 11 -4.43 14.02 2.97
C LEU A 11 -4.72 12.96 4.04
N ASN A 12 -4.86 11.71 3.58
CA ASN A 12 -5.02 10.59 4.49
C ASN A 12 -3.75 10.40 5.32
N THR A 13 -3.91 10.37 6.63
CA THR A 13 -2.81 10.24 7.58
C THR A 13 -3.15 9.14 8.57
N VAL A 14 -2.21 8.24 8.84
CA VAL A 14 -2.40 7.27 9.92
C VAL A 14 -2.21 8.01 11.25
N THR A 15 -3.29 8.12 12.01
CA THR A 15 -3.32 8.90 13.25
C THR A 15 -3.10 8.06 14.49
N ALA A 16 -3.31 6.75 14.40
CA ALA A 16 -3.02 5.82 15.49
C ALA A 16 -3.02 4.39 14.95
N TYR A 17 -2.45 3.49 15.72
CA TYR A 17 -2.57 2.06 15.49
C TYR A 17 -2.48 1.34 16.83
N GLY A 18 -3.05 0.15 16.88
CA GLY A 18 -3.00 -0.69 18.06
C GLY A 18 -3.44 -2.11 17.70
N GLU A 19 -3.68 -2.91 18.71
CA GLU A 19 -4.13 -4.28 18.49
C GLU A 19 -5.49 -4.31 17.79
N GLY A 20 -5.51 -4.91 16.61
CA GLY A 20 -6.74 -5.13 15.87
C GLY A 20 -7.27 -3.91 15.14
N TYR A 21 -6.55 -2.79 15.10
CA TYR A 21 -7.05 -1.63 14.38
C TYR A 21 -5.95 -0.74 13.81
N ILE A 22 -6.32 0.01 12.79
CA ILE A 22 -5.57 1.13 12.24
C ILE A 22 -6.51 2.32 12.25
N GLU A 23 -6.03 3.46 12.67
CA GLU A 23 -6.81 4.70 12.65
C GLU A 23 -6.26 5.63 11.56
N ILE A 24 -7.14 6.04 10.67
CA ILE A 24 -6.79 6.95 9.58
C ILE A 24 -7.72 8.16 9.69
N ASN A 25 -7.13 9.35 9.80
CA ASN A 25 -7.88 10.60 9.96
C ASN A 25 -8.86 10.55 11.14
N GLY A 26 -8.48 9.88 12.22
CA GLY A 26 -9.33 9.76 13.41
C GLY A 26 -10.39 8.68 13.36
N GLU A 27 -10.52 7.96 12.25
CA GLU A 27 -11.47 6.85 12.11
C GLU A 27 -10.75 5.51 12.21
N ARG A 28 -11.28 4.61 13.03
CA ARG A 28 -10.68 3.30 13.28
C ARG A 28 -11.23 2.24 12.36
N TYR A 29 -10.31 1.47 11.77
CA TYR A 29 -10.63 0.36 10.88
C TYR A 29 -10.14 -0.93 11.51
N ARG A 30 -11.03 -1.90 11.65
CA ARG A 30 -10.70 -3.20 12.26
C ARG A 30 -10.61 -4.33 11.24
N HIS A 31 -10.55 -3.96 9.98
CA HIS A 31 -10.39 -4.87 8.85
C HIS A 31 -9.26 -4.34 7.96
N PRO A 32 -8.72 -5.17 7.07
CA PRO A 32 -7.72 -4.69 6.12
C PRO A 32 -8.25 -3.54 5.27
N VAL A 33 -7.40 -2.56 5.04
CA VAL A 33 -7.74 -1.35 4.29
C VAL A 33 -6.66 -1.03 3.28
N ARG A 34 -7.06 -0.34 2.21
CA ARG A 34 -6.11 0.25 1.26
C ARG A 34 -6.43 1.71 1.07
N PHE A 35 -5.39 2.51 0.91
CA PHE A 35 -5.54 3.96 0.80
C PHE A 35 -4.29 4.59 0.22
N SER A 36 -4.47 5.79 -0.28
CA SER A 36 -3.42 6.67 -0.79
C SER A 36 -3.52 8.00 -0.06
N PRO A 37 -2.56 8.92 -0.25
CA PRO A 37 -2.70 10.25 0.34
C PRO A 37 -3.99 10.97 -0.05
N GLU A 38 -4.45 10.76 -1.27
CA GLU A 38 -5.70 11.36 -1.74
C GLU A 38 -6.74 10.26 -2.00
N GLY A 39 -8.01 10.62 -1.86
CA GLY A 39 -9.11 9.71 -2.13
C GLY A 39 -9.61 8.96 -0.92
N PRO A 40 -10.58 8.07 -1.10
CA PRO A 40 -11.20 7.36 0.02
C PRO A 40 -10.30 6.24 0.54
N VAL A 41 -10.51 5.90 1.82
CA VAL A 41 -10.00 4.66 2.40
C VAL A 41 -10.97 3.55 2.03
N GLU A 42 -10.47 2.50 1.42
CA GLU A 42 -11.31 1.39 0.97
C GLU A 42 -10.97 0.10 1.70
N PRO A 43 -11.94 -0.81 1.88
CA PRO A 43 -11.63 -2.12 2.44
C PRO A 43 -10.75 -2.90 1.46
N TRP A 44 -9.88 -3.73 2.02
CA TRP A 44 -9.01 -4.61 1.23
C TRP A 44 -9.41 -6.05 1.48
N SER A 45 -9.57 -6.83 0.41
CA SER A 45 -10.05 -8.21 0.49
C SER A 45 -9.03 -9.21 1.00
N ILE A 46 -7.76 -8.83 1.06
CA ILE A 46 -6.69 -9.70 1.55
C ILE A 46 -6.65 -9.64 3.07
N GLU A 47 -6.87 -10.76 3.72
CA GLU A 47 -6.88 -10.85 5.18
C GLU A 47 -5.53 -11.28 5.75
N HIS A 48 -4.73 -11.98 4.96
CA HIS A 48 -3.39 -12.46 5.35
C HIS A 48 -2.42 -12.21 4.22
N ALA A 49 -1.19 -11.85 4.57
CA ALA A 49 -0.16 -11.58 3.57
C ALA A 49 0.10 -12.76 2.63
N GLY A 50 -0.13 -14.00 3.10
CA GLY A 50 0.01 -15.19 2.27
C GLY A 50 -1.01 -15.28 1.14
N GLN A 51 -2.07 -14.48 1.15
CA GLN A 51 -3.06 -14.44 0.08
C GLN A 51 -2.70 -13.47 -1.04
N LEU A 52 -1.58 -12.77 -0.92
CA LEU A 52 -1.15 -11.82 -1.94
C LEU A 52 -0.86 -12.50 -3.26
N THR A 53 -1.36 -11.89 -4.33
CA THR A 53 -1.12 -12.33 -5.70
C THR A 53 -0.62 -11.15 -6.53
N ILE A 54 -0.07 -11.45 -7.70
CA ILE A 54 0.33 -10.39 -8.64
C ILE A 54 -0.87 -9.54 -9.02
N ALA A 55 -2.04 -10.16 -9.21
CA ALA A 55 -3.26 -9.43 -9.55
C ALA A 55 -3.66 -8.47 -8.44
N ALA A 56 -3.55 -8.89 -7.18
CA ALA A 56 -3.86 -8.01 -6.04
C ALA A 56 -2.92 -6.81 -5.98
N LEU A 57 -1.62 -7.03 -6.21
CA LEU A 57 -0.64 -5.94 -6.23
C LEU A 57 -0.90 -4.96 -7.37
N ARG A 58 -1.24 -5.47 -8.54
CA ARG A 58 -1.61 -4.61 -9.68
C ARG A 58 -2.84 -3.78 -9.40
N GLU A 59 -3.83 -4.36 -8.77
CA GLU A 59 -5.05 -3.64 -8.39
C GLU A 59 -4.73 -2.49 -7.43
N ILE A 60 -3.91 -2.76 -6.41
CA ILE A 60 -3.49 -1.72 -5.46
C ILE A 60 -2.75 -0.61 -6.18
N ALA A 61 -1.87 -0.95 -7.11
CA ALA A 61 -1.07 0.01 -7.86
C ALA A 61 -1.88 0.76 -8.94
N GLY A 62 -3.15 0.40 -9.13
CA GLY A 62 -3.99 1.04 -10.13
C GLY A 62 -3.70 0.61 -11.55
N ILE A 63 -3.11 -0.56 -11.73
CA ILE A 63 -2.80 -1.11 -13.05
C ILE A 63 -3.90 -2.08 -13.44
N GLU A 64 -4.66 -1.76 -14.48
CA GLU A 64 -5.71 -2.64 -14.98
C GLU A 64 -5.15 -3.56 -16.06
N GLN A 65 -5.65 -4.80 -16.07
CA GLN A 65 -5.24 -5.80 -17.05
C GLN A 65 -5.54 -5.38 -18.50
N ALA A 66 -6.61 -4.62 -18.68
CA ALA A 66 -7.06 -4.18 -20.02
C ALA A 66 -6.08 -3.19 -20.66
N GLN A 67 -5.14 -2.67 -19.91
CA GLN A 67 -4.14 -1.72 -20.41
C GLN A 67 -2.83 -2.37 -20.82
N ALA A 68 -2.74 -3.67 -20.76
CA ALA A 68 -1.62 -4.39 -21.34
C ALA A 68 -1.80 -4.40 -22.87
N ASP A 69 -1.65 -3.23 -23.49
CA ASP A 69 -1.61 -3.13 -24.92
C ASP A 69 -0.27 -3.69 -25.40
N PRO A 70 -0.26 -4.80 -26.16
CA PRO A 70 1.00 -5.37 -26.64
C PRO A 70 1.79 -4.39 -27.51
N LEU A 71 1.10 -3.39 -28.08
CA LEU A 71 1.76 -2.39 -28.91
C LEU A 71 2.47 -1.33 -28.10
N ALA A 72 1.99 -1.00 -26.89
CA ALA A 72 2.67 -0.08 -26.00
C ALA A 72 4.03 -0.63 -25.56
N PHE A 73 4.16 -1.95 -25.50
CA PHE A 73 5.42 -2.62 -25.19
C PHE A 73 6.46 -2.39 -26.30
N LEU A 74 6.02 -2.33 -27.55
CA LEU A 74 6.91 -2.13 -28.70
C LEU A 74 7.40 -0.69 -28.84
N ASP A 75 6.68 0.26 -28.27
CA ASP A 75 7.02 1.68 -28.36
C ASP A 75 8.00 2.16 -27.30
N GLY A 76 8.44 1.27 -26.40
CA GLY A 76 9.42 1.62 -25.39
C GLY A 76 8.94 2.58 -24.32
N GLU A 77 7.66 2.87 -24.27
CA GLU A 77 7.07 3.83 -23.32
C GLU A 77 6.63 3.20 -22.00
N THR A 78 7.19 2.05 -21.66
CA THR A 78 6.63 1.20 -20.62
C THR A 78 7.27 1.33 -19.25
N THR A 79 7.96 2.43 -18.97
CA THR A 79 8.69 2.54 -17.72
C THR A 79 7.94 3.29 -16.61
N GLN A 80 6.71 3.74 -16.86
CA GLN A 80 5.93 4.42 -15.83
C GLN A 80 4.57 3.77 -15.66
N ALA A 81 4.18 3.58 -14.40
CA ALA A 81 2.84 3.13 -14.08
C ALA A 81 1.82 4.17 -14.55
N PRO A 82 0.74 3.75 -15.22
CA PRO A 82 -0.30 4.69 -15.66
C PRO A 82 -0.89 5.53 -14.53
N SER A 83 -0.91 4.99 -13.32
CA SER A 83 -1.43 5.67 -12.14
C SER A 83 -0.44 6.67 -11.51
N GLY A 84 0.83 6.64 -11.93
CA GLY A 84 1.86 7.45 -11.32
C GLY A 84 2.31 7.00 -9.92
N VAL A 85 1.87 5.83 -9.47
CA VAL A 85 2.28 5.28 -8.18
C VAL A 85 3.78 4.98 -8.19
N GLU A 86 4.48 5.44 -7.16
CA GLU A 86 5.91 5.19 -7.00
C GLU A 86 6.19 3.98 -6.12
N ILE A 87 5.39 3.79 -5.08
CA ILE A 87 5.63 2.77 -4.05
C ILE A 87 4.30 2.16 -3.64
N VAL A 88 4.27 0.83 -3.61
CA VAL A 88 3.22 0.05 -2.95
C VAL A 88 3.77 -0.41 -1.61
N LEU A 89 3.10 -0.04 -0.53
CA LEU A 89 3.51 -0.32 0.82
C LEU A 89 2.53 -1.29 1.46
N ILE A 90 3.01 -2.46 1.87
CA ILE A 90 2.19 -3.51 2.44
C ILE A 90 2.47 -3.63 3.93
N GLY A 91 1.42 -3.47 4.75
CA GLY A 91 1.47 -3.76 6.17
C GLY A 91 1.01 -5.20 6.39
N THR A 92 1.90 -6.07 6.83
CA THR A 92 1.67 -7.51 6.87
C THR A 92 1.08 -8.01 8.19
N GLY A 93 0.66 -7.11 9.07
CA GLY A 93 0.14 -7.47 10.38
C GLY A 93 1.21 -7.30 11.46
N THR A 94 1.15 -8.14 12.48
CA THR A 94 2.06 -8.05 13.62
C THR A 94 3.50 -8.35 13.22
N ARG A 95 3.69 -9.29 12.30
CA ARG A 95 5.02 -9.72 11.86
C ARG A 95 5.33 -9.22 10.47
N GLN A 96 6.59 -8.84 10.27
CA GLN A 96 7.08 -8.59 8.94
C GLN A 96 7.18 -9.93 8.19
N LEU A 97 6.51 -10.00 7.05
CA LEU A 97 6.62 -11.14 6.14
C LEU A 97 7.27 -10.67 4.85
N MET A 98 8.25 -11.43 4.39
CA MET A 98 8.94 -11.12 3.15
C MET A 98 8.09 -11.55 1.97
N LEU A 99 7.93 -10.66 0.99
CA LEU A 99 7.27 -11.02 -0.25
C LEU A 99 8.20 -11.80 -1.15
N GLU A 100 7.65 -12.79 -1.83
CA GLU A 100 8.39 -13.50 -2.86
C GLU A 100 8.73 -12.54 -4.01
N ARG A 101 9.94 -12.68 -4.55
CA ARG A 101 10.41 -11.82 -5.64
C ARG A 101 9.48 -11.88 -6.85
N SER A 102 8.90 -13.05 -7.13
CA SER A 102 7.99 -13.22 -8.25
C SER A 102 6.74 -12.36 -8.14
N LEU A 103 6.31 -12.02 -6.93
CA LEU A 103 5.16 -11.15 -6.72
C LEU A 103 5.48 -9.70 -7.02
N ALA A 104 6.65 -9.23 -6.59
CA ALA A 104 7.04 -7.83 -6.74
C ALA A 104 7.64 -7.52 -8.11
N ALA A 105 8.24 -8.51 -8.77
CA ALA A 105 9.01 -8.28 -9.99
C ALA A 105 8.23 -7.54 -11.10
N PRO A 106 6.96 -7.88 -11.39
CA PRO A 106 6.23 -7.15 -12.44
C PRO A 106 6.10 -5.66 -12.14
N LEU A 107 5.88 -5.29 -10.89
CA LEU A 107 5.75 -3.89 -10.50
C LEU A 107 7.11 -3.19 -10.54
N LEU A 108 8.16 -3.87 -10.09
CA LEU A 108 9.52 -3.33 -10.13
C LEU A 108 9.94 -3.01 -11.55
N ARG A 109 9.57 -3.85 -12.52
CA ARG A 109 9.85 -3.58 -13.93
C ARG A 109 9.15 -2.35 -14.46
N MET A 110 8.06 -1.95 -13.82
CA MET A 110 7.31 -0.74 -14.17
C MET A 110 7.79 0.48 -13.38
N GLY A 111 8.87 0.34 -12.61
CA GLY A 111 9.39 1.42 -11.80
C GLY A 111 8.66 1.63 -10.48
N ILE A 112 7.80 0.68 -10.08
CA ILE A 112 7.05 0.76 -8.83
C ILE A 112 7.78 -0.05 -7.76
N GLY A 113 8.19 0.62 -6.68
CA GLY A 113 8.76 -0.07 -5.52
C GLY A 113 7.66 -0.80 -4.76
N VAL A 114 7.97 -2.00 -4.27
CA VAL A 114 7.06 -2.77 -3.42
C VAL A 114 7.79 -3.08 -2.13
N GLU A 115 7.25 -2.57 -1.02
CA GLU A 115 7.83 -2.76 0.30
C GLU A 115 6.81 -3.42 1.21
N ALA A 116 7.23 -4.48 1.90
CA ALA A 116 6.40 -5.17 2.87
C ALA A 116 7.07 -5.12 4.24
N MET A 117 6.28 -4.78 5.25
CA MET A 117 6.79 -4.67 6.62
C MET A 117 5.64 -4.87 7.59
N SER A 118 5.95 -4.96 8.88
CA SER A 118 4.88 -5.01 9.88
C SER A 118 3.97 -3.80 9.73
N THR A 119 2.72 -3.94 10.12
CA THR A 119 1.75 -2.84 9.96
C THR A 119 2.14 -1.61 10.76
N GLN A 120 2.76 -1.77 11.93
CA GLN A 120 3.26 -0.64 12.70
C GLN A 120 4.35 0.12 11.94
N ALA A 121 5.30 -0.59 11.35
CA ALA A 121 6.35 0.02 10.56
C ALA A 121 5.77 0.64 9.28
N ALA A 122 4.81 -0.02 8.65
CA ALA A 122 4.16 0.49 7.45
C ALA A 122 3.41 1.80 7.72
N ALA A 123 2.73 1.90 8.86
CA ALA A 123 2.02 3.11 9.24
C ALA A 123 2.96 4.31 9.36
N ARG A 124 4.11 4.12 10.01
CA ARG A 124 5.11 5.18 10.14
C ARG A 124 5.73 5.55 8.81
N THR A 125 6.09 4.53 8.03
CA THR A 125 6.70 4.73 6.72
C THR A 125 5.74 5.46 5.78
N TYR A 126 4.47 5.07 5.80
CA TYR A 126 3.44 5.73 5.00
C TYR A 126 3.37 7.22 5.31
N ASN A 127 3.29 7.58 6.59
CA ASN A 127 3.19 8.98 6.98
C ASN A 127 4.40 9.79 6.52
N ILE A 128 5.59 9.21 6.60
CA ILE A 128 6.82 9.87 6.15
C ILE A 128 6.76 10.10 4.63
N LEU A 129 6.46 9.05 3.88
CA LEU A 129 6.41 9.14 2.41
C LEU A 129 5.34 10.13 1.95
N MET A 130 4.18 10.09 2.58
CA MET A 130 3.08 10.98 2.28
C MET A 130 3.47 12.44 2.55
N SER A 131 4.12 12.71 3.67
CA SER A 131 4.55 14.07 4.04
C SER A 131 5.64 14.61 3.11
N GLU A 132 6.40 13.72 2.48
CA GLU A 132 7.40 14.08 1.48
C GLU A 132 6.82 14.27 0.08
N GLY A 133 5.51 14.14 -0.07
CA GLY A 133 4.85 14.27 -1.37
C GLY A 133 5.01 13.07 -2.28
N ARG A 134 5.41 11.90 -1.75
CA ARG A 134 5.58 10.69 -2.54
C ARG A 134 4.21 10.09 -2.90
N ARG A 135 4.16 9.49 -4.06
CA ARG A 135 2.94 8.82 -4.53
C ARG A 135 2.93 7.38 -4.04
N VAL A 136 2.47 7.20 -2.82
CA VAL A 136 2.43 5.92 -2.14
C VAL A 136 1.00 5.40 -2.09
N VAL A 137 0.85 4.09 -2.31
CA VAL A 137 -0.40 3.38 -2.04
C VAL A 137 -0.11 2.39 -0.93
N ALA A 138 -0.91 2.43 0.12
CA ALA A 138 -0.75 1.53 1.26
C ALA A 138 -1.89 0.53 1.29
N ALA A 139 -1.57 -0.70 1.62
CA ALA A 139 -2.54 -1.74 1.91
C ALA A 139 -2.10 -2.40 3.22
N MET A 140 -2.93 -2.31 4.23
CA MET A 140 -2.53 -2.68 5.59
C MET A 140 -3.50 -3.64 6.23
N ILE A 141 -2.95 -4.66 6.85
CA ILE A 141 -3.67 -5.65 7.63
C ILE A 141 -3.50 -5.26 9.11
N PRO A 142 -4.59 -5.02 9.86
CA PRO A 142 -4.47 -4.71 11.27
C PRO A 142 -3.74 -5.83 12.03
N THR A 143 -2.99 -5.46 13.04
CA THR A 143 -2.31 -6.45 13.88
C THR A 143 -3.34 -7.28 14.64
N GLN A 144 -3.03 -8.55 14.88
CA GLN A 144 -3.90 -9.46 15.62
C GLN A 144 -3.18 -10.02 16.83
N GLU A 145 -3.94 -10.23 17.89
CA GLU A 145 -3.42 -10.65 19.19
C GLU A 145 -2.70 -12.00 19.17
N ASN A 146 -3.06 -12.87 18.21
CA ASN A 146 -2.59 -14.26 18.18
C ASN A 146 -1.73 -14.60 16.97
N GLU A 147 -1.06 -13.62 16.39
CA GLU A 147 -0.13 -13.89 15.29
C GLU A 147 1.27 -14.25 15.80
#